data_4b9ed79e7e0fe16bb44940b22b9ec45c
#
_entry.id   4b9ed79e7e0fe16bb44940b22b9ec45c
#
_cell.length_a   1.000
_cell.length_b   1.000
_cell.length_c   1.000
_cell.angle_alpha   90.00
_cell.angle_beta   90.00
_cell.angle_gamma   90.00
#
_symmetry.space_group_name_H-M   'P 1'
#
loop_
_entity.id
_entity.type
_entity.pdbx_description
1 polymer ?
#
loop_
_entity_poly.entity_id
_entity_poly.type
_entity_poly.pdbx_seq_one_letter_code
_entity_poly.pdbx_strand_id
1 'polypeptide(L)'
;MSDNKAALSAFRKEVAAWMAENVPADPGFLLPLTFLEVGTEQQLDFLREWQHKLWSAGYLGMHWPTEYGGQGADPAYQYVVDKELGKHRAPIIFNTIGLNWVGPLLLDMGTDNEKAQYIKNILSGEEIWCQGFSEPDHGSDLGAV
;
A
#
# COMPACT_ATOMS: atom_id res chain seq x y z
N MET A 1 20.77 -10.53 -17.30
CA MET A 1 21.03 -10.03 -15.91
C MET A 1 21.52 -8.58 -15.87
N SER A 2 22.37 -8.10 -16.80
CA SER A 2 22.83 -6.71 -16.85
C SER A 2 21.70 -5.71 -17.18
N ASP A 3 20.81 -6.05 -18.11
CA ASP A 3 19.77 -5.17 -18.61
C ASP A 3 18.69 -4.86 -17.55
N ASN A 4 18.33 -5.85 -16.73
CA ASN A 4 17.38 -5.67 -15.61
C ASN A 4 17.96 -4.73 -14.54
N LYS A 5 19.26 -4.82 -14.25
CA LYS A 5 19.92 -3.94 -13.28
C LYS A 5 19.96 -2.47 -13.78
N ALA A 6 20.19 -2.27 -15.06
CA ALA A 6 20.17 -0.94 -15.66
C ALA A 6 18.75 -0.34 -15.64
N ALA A 7 17.73 -1.12 -15.99
CA ALA A 7 16.34 -0.72 -15.96
C ALA A 7 15.88 -0.33 -14.54
N LEU A 8 16.15 -1.16 -13.53
CA LEU A 8 15.84 -0.84 -12.13
C LEU A 8 16.59 0.39 -11.62
N SER A 9 17.82 0.62 -12.09
CA SER A 9 18.59 1.83 -11.74
C SER A 9 17.98 3.10 -12.35
N ALA A 10 17.50 3.04 -13.60
CA ALA A 10 16.80 4.14 -14.25
C ALA A 10 15.48 4.42 -13.54
N PHE A 11 14.67 3.39 -13.29
CA PHE A 11 13.42 3.49 -12.58
C PHE A 11 13.58 4.09 -11.18
N ARG A 12 14.63 3.70 -10.44
CA ARG A 12 14.94 4.30 -9.15
C ARG A 12 15.12 5.82 -9.22
N LYS A 13 15.79 6.32 -10.26
CA LYS A 13 15.98 7.77 -10.44
C LYS A 13 14.66 8.49 -10.72
N GLU A 14 13.81 7.85 -11.53
CA GLU A 14 12.47 8.33 -11.82
C GLU A 14 11.62 8.42 -10.54
N VAL A 15 11.54 7.33 -9.78
CA VAL A 15 10.81 7.30 -8.51
C VAL A 15 11.34 8.32 -7.51
N ALA A 16 12.69 8.44 -7.39
CA ALA A 16 13.29 9.41 -6.47
C ALA A 16 12.95 10.86 -6.86
N ALA A 17 12.96 11.18 -8.16
CA ALA A 17 12.56 12.51 -8.64
C ALA A 17 11.09 12.77 -8.34
N TRP A 18 10.21 11.81 -8.63
CA TRP A 18 8.79 11.94 -8.32
C TRP A 18 8.54 12.11 -6.82
N MET A 19 9.21 11.33 -5.96
CA MET A 19 9.09 11.45 -4.49
C MET A 19 9.50 12.84 -4.00
N ALA A 20 10.60 13.40 -4.53
CA ALA A 20 11.07 14.72 -4.16
C ALA A 20 10.04 15.83 -4.42
N GLU A 21 9.21 15.66 -5.43
CA GLU A 21 8.18 16.64 -5.83
C GLU A 21 6.80 16.36 -5.18
N ASN A 22 6.53 15.11 -4.80
CA ASN A 22 5.19 14.65 -4.51
C ASN A 22 4.96 14.15 -3.09
N VAL A 23 6.03 13.85 -2.31
CA VAL A 23 5.87 13.55 -0.88
C VAL A 23 5.22 14.76 -0.21
N PRO A 24 4.09 14.58 0.48
CA PRO A 24 3.38 15.69 1.07
C PRO A 24 4.23 16.39 2.14
N ALA A 25 4.05 17.71 2.23
CA ALA A 25 4.66 18.50 3.30
C ALA A 25 4.08 18.11 4.68
N ASP A 26 4.74 18.56 5.73
CA ASP A 26 4.26 18.40 7.10
C ASP A 26 2.80 18.93 7.21
N PRO A 27 1.85 18.09 7.59
CA PRO A 27 0.43 18.49 7.66
C PRO A 27 0.10 19.33 8.89
N GLY A 28 1.06 19.60 9.77
CA GLY A 28 0.86 20.36 11.00
C GLY A 28 0.21 19.58 12.15
N PHE A 29 0.08 18.27 12.00
CA PHE A 29 -0.37 17.35 13.06
C PHE A 29 0.50 16.09 13.06
N LEU A 30 0.51 15.37 14.20
CA LEU A 30 1.33 14.19 14.36
C LEU A 30 0.83 13.06 13.41
N LEU A 31 1.75 12.59 12.56
CA LEU A 31 1.49 11.43 11.72
C LEU A 31 1.76 10.13 12.50
N PRO A 32 0.95 9.09 12.31
CA PRO A 32 1.19 7.80 12.92
C PRO A 32 2.44 7.13 12.34
N LEU A 33 3.16 6.37 13.15
CA LEU A 33 4.31 5.57 12.73
C LEU A 33 3.90 4.20 12.21
N THR A 34 2.74 3.72 12.63
CA THR A 34 2.17 2.44 12.20
C THR A 34 0.67 2.59 11.88
N PHE A 35 0.12 1.66 11.10
CA PHE A 35 -1.31 1.67 10.78
C PHE A 35 -2.20 1.49 12.03
N LEU A 36 -1.68 0.92 13.12
CA LEU A 36 -2.40 0.75 14.39
C LEU A 36 -2.59 2.06 15.17
N GLU A 37 -1.84 3.09 14.82
CA GLU A 37 -1.85 4.39 15.51
C GLU A 37 -2.74 5.42 14.82
N VAL A 38 -3.39 5.06 13.73
CA VAL A 38 -4.35 5.95 13.05
C VAL A 38 -5.58 6.11 13.93
N GLY A 39 -5.69 7.25 14.59
CA GLY A 39 -6.70 7.51 15.63
C GLY A 39 -7.65 8.68 15.34
N THR A 40 -7.45 9.42 14.25
CA THR A 40 -8.28 10.56 13.87
C THR A 40 -8.68 10.52 12.41
N GLU A 41 -9.84 11.09 12.08
CA GLU A 41 -10.30 11.24 10.68
C GLU A 41 -9.28 12.04 9.85
N GLN A 42 -8.69 13.08 10.44
CA GLN A 42 -7.70 13.91 9.76
C GLN A 42 -6.44 13.11 9.34
N GLN A 43 -5.96 12.22 10.21
CA GLN A 43 -4.86 11.30 9.88
C GLN A 43 -5.27 10.33 8.79
N LEU A 44 -6.48 9.78 8.90
CA LEU A 44 -7.03 8.82 7.93
C LEU A 44 -7.14 9.43 6.54
N ASP A 45 -7.75 10.61 6.42
CA ASP A 45 -7.94 11.28 5.14
C ASP A 45 -6.60 11.64 4.49
N PHE A 46 -5.66 12.19 5.26
CA PHE A 46 -4.32 12.52 4.76
C PHE A 46 -3.58 11.28 4.22
N LEU A 47 -3.63 10.17 4.96
CA LEU A 47 -2.96 8.93 4.54
C LEU A 47 -3.67 8.25 3.36
N ARG A 48 -5.01 8.38 3.28
CA ARG A 48 -5.81 7.91 2.14
C ARG A 48 -5.47 8.68 0.86
N GLU A 49 -5.39 10.01 0.94
CA GLU A 49 -4.98 10.84 -0.18
C GLU A 49 -3.57 10.52 -0.64
N TRP A 50 -2.65 10.29 0.29
CA TRP A 50 -1.28 9.87 -0.02
C TRP A 50 -1.24 8.52 -0.73
N GLN A 51 -1.94 7.52 -0.22
CA GLN A 51 -2.05 6.20 -0.84
C GLN A 51 -2.65 6.30 -2.25
N HIS A 52 -3.72 7.07 -2.41
CA HIS A 52 -4.37 7.30 -3.70
C HIS A 52 -3.40 7.95 -4.71
N LYS A 53 -2.63 8.93 -4.27
CA LYS A 53 -1.62 9.60 -5.10
C LYS A 53 -0.53 8.65 -5.59
N LEU A 54 -0.03 7.78 -4.72
CA LEU A 54 0.95 6.74 -5.07
C LEU A 54 0.38 5.74 -6.08
N TRP A 55 -0.83 5.26 -5.83
CA TRP A 55 -1.51 4.34 -6.75
C TRP A 55 -1.77 4.99 -8.10
N SER A 56 -2.28 6.22 -8.15
CA SER A 56 -2.54 6.96 -9.38
C SER A 56 -1.29 7.22 -10.21
N ALA A 57 -0.13 7.34 -9.57
CA ALA A 57 1.17 7.45 -10.21
C ALA A 57 1.75 6.09 -10.65
N GLY A 58 1.08 4.97 -10.35
CA GLY A 58 1.52 3.62 -10.69
C GLY A 58 2.58 3.05 -9.74
N TYR A 59 2.79 3.63 -8.57
CA TYR A 59 3.82 3.23 -7.61
C TYR A 59 3.30 2.33 -6.47
N LEU A 60 2.05 1.90 -6.53
CA LEU A 60 1.48 0.98 -5.56
C LEU A 60 0.84 -0.22 -6.27
N GLY A 61 1.13 -1.43 -5.75
CA GLY A 61 0.65 -2.67 -6.37
C GLY A 61 1.30 -2.94 -7.73
N MET A 62 2.57 -2.58 -7.90
CA MET A 62 3.25 -2.67 -9.19
C MET A 62 3.26 -4.08 -9.79
N HIS A 63 3.33 -5.12 -8.97
CA HIS A 63 3.32 -6.51 -9.41
C HIS A 63 1.91 -7.11 -9.51
N TRP A 64 0.87 -6.37 -9.15
CA TRP A 64 -0.51 -6.84 -9.25
C TRP A 64 -1.01 -6.73 -10.70
N PRO A 65 -2.01 -7.56 -11.10
CA PRO A 65 -2.52 -7.56 -12.45
C PRO A 65 -3.06 -6.19 -12.88
N THR A 66 -2.81 -5.83 -14.14
CA THR A 66 -3.24 -4.55 -14.71
C THR A 66 -4.76 -4.42 -14.79
N GLU A 67 -5.46 -5.53 -14.99
CA GLU A 67 -6.93 -5.60 -15.05
C GLU A 67 -7.60 -5.17 -13.73
N TYR A 68 -6.87 -5.26 -12.61
CA TYR A 68 -7.35 -4.85 -11.28
C TYR A 68 -6.65 -3.56 -10.77
N GLY A 69 -5.96 -2.85 -11.64
CA GLY A 69 -5.37 -1.55 -11.31
C GLY A 69 -3.92 -1.57 -10.83
N GLY A 70 -3.25 -2.73 -10.93
CA GLY A 70 -1.80 -2.85 -10.78
C GLY A 70 -1.05 -2.52 -12.07
N GLN A 71 0.26 -2.79 -12.10
CA GLN A 71 1.10 -2.53 -13.27
C GLN A 71 1.59 -3.80 -13.98
N GLY A 72 1.36 -5.00 -13.43
CA GLY A 72 1.85 -6.27 -13.97
C GLY A 72 3.37 -6.36 -14.05
N ALA A 73 4.08 -5.54 -13.27
CA ALA A 73 5.53 -5.43 -13.31
C ALA A 73 6.21 -6.52 -12.45
N ASP A 74 7.52 -6.70 -12.64
CA ASP A 74 8.33 -7.53 -11.76
C ASP A 74 8.29 -6.97 -10.32
N PRO A 75 8.15 -7.80 -9.28
CA PRO A 75 8.15 -7.39 -7.87
C PRO A 75 9.34 -6.52 -7.46
N ALA A 76 10.47 -6.63 -8.16
CA ALA A 76 11.65 -5.79 -7.93
C ALA A 76 11.36 -4.30 -8.09
N TYR A 77 10.38 -3.92 -8.90
CA TYR A 77 9.98 -2.52 -9.07
C TYR A 77 9.27 -1.99 -7.82
N GLN A 78 8.36 -2.79 -7.22
CA GLN A 78 7.73 -2.40 -5.96
C GLN A 78 8.78 -2.22 -4.85
N TYR A 79 9.77 -3.12 -4.77
CA TYR A 79 10.86 -2.98 -3.81
C TYR A 79 11.65 -1.67 -3.98
N VAL A 80 11.86 -1.20 -5.23
CA VAL A 80 12.49 0.10 -5.48
C VAL A 80 11.65 1.23 -4.91
N VAL A 81 10.34 1.23 -5.16
CA VAL A 81 9.41 2.24 -4.61
C VAL A 81 9.46 2.25 -3.08
N ASP A 82 9.35 1.09 -2.44
CA ASP A 82 9.36 0.97 -0.97
C ASP A 82 10.65 1.55 -0.37
N LYS A 83 11.79 1.32 -1.03
CA LYS A 83 13.08 1.89 -0.60
C LYS A 83 13.12 3.42 -0.74
N GLU A 84 12.55 3.96 -1.80
CA GLU A 84 12.52 5.42 -2.01
C GLU A 84 11.51 6.08 -1.06
N LEU A 85 10.36 5.46 -0.74
CA LEU A 85 9.44 5.92 0.31
C LEU A 85 10.18 6.14 1.64
N GLY A 86 10.96 5.13 2.06
CA GLY A 86 11.73 5.23 3.30
C GLY A 86 12.80 6.32 3.29
N LYS A 87 13.51 6.49 2.17
CA LYS A 87 14.55 7.53 2.03
C LYS A 87 13.99 8.95 2.09
N HIS A 88 12.84 9.15 1.47
CA HIS A 88 12.16 10.45 1.45
C HIS A 88 11.32 10.70 2.69
N ARG A 89 11.33 9.79 3.67
CA ARG A 89 10.52 9.87 4.90
C ARG A 89 9.04 10.12 4.58
N ALA A 90 8.57 9.49 3.53
CA ALA A 90 7.18 9.58 3.11
C ALA A 90 6.24 9.04 4.20
N PRO A 91 5.01 9.55 4.29
CA PRO A 91 4.00 9.00 5.19
C PRO A 91 3.81 7.50 4.97
N ILE A 92 3.41 6.79 5.99
CA ILE A 92 3.14 5.35 5.89
C ILE A 92 2.01 5.06 4.90
N ILE A 93 2.07 3.89 4.28
CA ILE A 93 0.92 3.32 3.57
C ILE A 93 0.10 2.56 4.61
N PHE A 94 -1.05 3.11 4.96
CA PHE A 94 -1.77 2.66 6.16
C PHE A 94 -2.68 1.46 5.92
N ASN A 95 -3.15 1.21 4.69
CA ASN A 95 -3.98 0.05 4.35
C ASN A 95 -3.17 -1.26 4.31
N THR A 96 -2.37 -1.49 5.35
CA THR A 96 -1.43 -2.62 5.44
C THR A 96 -2.13 -3.97 5.34
N ILE A 97 -3.29 -4.12 6.00
CA ILE A 97 -4.06 -5.37 5.98
C ILE A 97 -4.61 -5.63 4.57
N GLY A 98 -5.18 -4.61 3.93
CA GLY A 98 -5.66 -4.72 2.55
C GLY A 98 -4.55 -5.09 1.56
N LEU A 99 -3.42 -4.38 1.62
CA LEU A 99 -2.34 -4.52 0.65
C LEU A 99 -1.46 -5.76 0.84
N ASN A 100 -1.22 -6.17 2.09
CA ASN A 100 -0.26 -7.24 2.35
C ASN A 100 -0.91 -8.60 2.64
N TRP A 101 -2.20 -8.63 2.98
CA TRP A 101 -2.89 -9.85 3.37
C TRP A 101 -4.12 -10.12 2.50
N VAL A 102 -5.12 -9.24 2.51
CA VAL A 102 -6.39 -9.47 1.82
C VAL A 102 -6.23 -9.44 0.30
N GLY A 103 -5.54 -8.43 -0.22
CA GLY A 103 -5.33 -8.30 -1.66
C GLY A 103 -4.58 -9.48 -2.27
N PRO A 104 -3.42 -9.91 -1.73
CA PRO A 104 -2.73 -11.13 -2.17
C PRO A 104 -3.60 -12.39 -2.06
N LEU A 105 -4.36 -12.54 -0.97
CA LEU A 105 -5.28 -13.66 -0.79
C LEU A 105 -6.38 -13.67 -1.86
N LEU A 106 -6.98 -12.52 -2.13
CA LEU A 106 -8.00 -12.40 -3.18
C LEU A 106 -7.42 -12.65 -4.57
N LEU A 107 -6.21 -12.17 -4.85
CA LEU A 107 -5.54 -12.42 -6.13
C LEU A 107 -5.26 -13.91 -6.36
N ASP A 108 -4.94 -14.64 -5.31
CA ASP A 108 -4.65 -16.09 -5.38
C ASP A 108 -5.93 -16.93 -5.40
N MET A 109 -6.85 -16.70 -4.47
CA MET A 109 -7.98 -17.60 -4.19
C MET A 109 -9.37 -16.99 -4.45
N GLY A 110 -9.46 -15.68 -4.65
CA GLY A 110 -10.74 -14.99 -4.87
C GLY A 110 -11.36 -15.34 -6.21
N THR A 111 -12.68 -15.26 -6.28
CA THR A 111 -13.43 -15.32 -7.55
C THR A 111 -13.17 -14.07 -8.38
N ASP A 112 -13.43 -14.13 -9.70
CA ASP A 112 -13.28 -12.96 -10.59
C ASP A 112 -14.13 -11.78 -10.14
N ASN A 113 -15.33 -12.04 -9.60
CA ASN A 113 -16.21 -11.00 -9.05
C ASN A 113 -15.59 -10.32 -7.81
N GLU A 114 -15.03 -11.08 -6.88
CA GLU A 114 -14.36 -10.53 -5.70
C GLU A 114 -13.11 -9.72 -6.07
N LYS A 115 -12.32 -10.23 -7.01
CA LYS A 115 -11.14 -9.51 -7.52
C LYS A 115 -11.56 -8.19 -8.16
N ALA A 116 -12.55 -8.21 -9.04
CA ALA A 116 -13.06 -7.02 -9.71
C ALA A 116 -13.65 -5.99 -8.73
N GLN A 117 -14.29 -6.47 -7.65
CA GLN A 117 -14.93 -5.62 -6.66
C GLN A 117 -13.92 -4.96 -5.73
N TYR A 118 -12.92 -5.69 -5.23
CA TYR A 118 -12.13 -5.24 -4.09
C TYR A 118 -10.70 -4.81 -4.43
N ILE A 119 -10.03 -5.43 -5.41
CA ILE A 119 -8.58 -5.24 -5.60
C ILE A 119 -8.23 -3.79 -5.90
N LYS A 120 -8.95 -3.15 -6.81
CA LYS A 120 -8.72 -1.75 -7.16
C LYS A 120 -8.97 -0.82 -5.97
N ASN A 121 -10.02 -1.06 -5.20
CA ASN A 121 -10.39 -0.24 -4.04
C ASN A 121 -9.38 -0.37 -2.90
N ILE A 122 -8.79 -1.57 -2.72
CA ILE A 122 -7.67 -1.79 -1.80
C ILE A 122 -6.45 -0.97 -2.23
N LEU A 123 -6.09 -0.99 -3.51
CA LEU A 123 -4.94 -0.25 -4.04
C LEU A 123 -5.14 1.26 -3.92
N SER A 124 -6.30 1.76 -4.32
CA SER A 124 -6.60 3.19 -4.32
C SER A 124 -6.78 3.78 -2.91
N GLY A 125 -7.04 2.94 -1.91
CA GLY A 125 -7.38 3.38 -0.54
C GLY A 125 -8.85 3.77 -0.38
N GLU A 126 -9.71 3.47 -1.38
CA GLU A 126 -11.17 3.66 -1.24
C GLU A 126 -11.75 2.69 -0.21
N GLU A 127 -11.23 1.46 -0.14
CA GLU A 127 -11.57 0.49 0.88
C GLU A 127 -10.36 0.16 1.75
N ILE A 128 -10.58 0.22 3.05
CA ILE A 128 -9.58 -0.08 4.07
C ILE A 128 -10.03 -1.33 4.80
N TRP A 129 -9.10 -2.25 4.93
CA TRP A 129 -9.36 -3.54 5.54
C TRP A 129 -8.76 -3.62 6.94
N CYS A 130 -9.47 -4.26 7.84
CA CYS A 130 -8.99 -4.56 9.19
C CYS A 130 -9.05 -6.06 9.44
N GLN A 131 -8.40 -6.47 10.53
CA GLN A 131 -8.37 -7.85 11.00
C GLN A 131 -9.10 -7.93 12.33
N GLY A 132 -10.11 -8.78 12.42
CA GLY A 132 -10.86 -9.03 13.64
C GLY A 132 -10.52 -10.42 14.19
N PHE A 133 -9.40 -10.56 14.89
CA PHE A 133 -8.96 -11.82 15.48
C PHE A 133 -9.27 -11.91 16.96
N SER A 134 -8.90 -10.87 17.69
CA SER A 134 -9.06 -10.85 19.14
C SER A 134 -10.33 -10.11 19.53
N GLU A 135 -11.08 -10.68 20.45
CA GLU A 135 -12.19 -10.04 21.14
C GLU A 135 -11.71 -9.39 22.45
N PRO A 136 -12.48 -8.50 23.08
CA PRO A 136 -12.06 -7.83 24.31
C PRO A 136 -11.62 -8.81 25.43
N ASP A 137 -12.28 -9.95 25.53
CA ASP A 137 -12.02 -10.93 26.57
C ASP A 137 -11.19 -12.15 26.11
N HIS A 138 -11.00 -12.33 24.79
CA HIS A 138 -10.35 -13.49 24.20
C HIS A 138 -9.41 -13.11 23.05
N GLY A 139 -8.18 -13.59 23.11
CA GLY A 139 -7.16 -13.38 22.08
C GLY A 139 -6.56 -14.70 21.59
N SER A 140 -5.42 -15.09 22.15
CA SER A 140 -4.73 -16.33 21.75
C SER A 140 -5.46 -17.59 22.17
N ASP A 141 -6.42 -17.52 23.05
CA ASP A 141 -7.30 -18.63 23.46
C ASP A 141 -8.54 -18.68 22.55
N LEU A 142 -8.40 -19.36 21.41
CA LEU A 142 -9.48 -19.57 20.45
C LEU A 142 -10.60 -20.49 20.99
N GLY A 143 -10.32 -21.28 22.02
CA GLY A 143 -11.30 -22.18 22.62
C GLY A 143 -12.37 -21.49 23.47
N ALA A 144 -12.17 -20.22 23.76
CA ALA A 144 -13.05 -19.42 24.59
C ALA A 144 -13.90 -18.39 23.80
N VAL A 145 -13.77 -18.38 22.47
CA VAL A 145 -14.54 -17.53 21.55
C VAL A 145 -15.90 -18.13 21.28
#